data_fac50112e37331ab6146376553bdb91f
#
_entry.id   fac50112e37331ab6146376553bdb91f
#
_cell.length_a   1.000
_cell.length_b   1.000
_cell.length_c   1.000
_cell.angle_alpha   90.00
_cell.angle_beta   90.00
_cell.angle_gamma   90.00
#
_symmetry.space_group_name_H-M   'P 1'
#
loop_
_entity.id
_entity.type
_entity.pdbx_description
1 polymer ?
#
loop_
_entity_poly.entity_id
_entity_poly.type
_entity_poly.pdbx_seq_one_letter_code
_entity_poly.pdbx_strand_id
1 'polypeptide(L)'
;IAKGKGGFVVNGANAGDAAGYTANEVGDVNGDGLDDFIIGARFADPNGADSGAAYVVFGRKDGYNIELSDIEAGIGGFVIKGVSAGDNAMAGASAHDGSDVNGDGLADIIVSARNDDPNGNNSGAAFVVFGKKDTTAVELSAIEAGTGGFAINGVNAGDQAGNKAVFTGDVNGDGIDDILLSSEYDDTN
;
A
#
# COMPACT_ATOMS: atom_id res chain seq x y z
N ILE A 1 -5.90 -24.67 8.64
CA ILE A 1 -5.88 -23.82 9.85
C ILE A 1 -7.31 -23.87 10.41
N ALA A 2 -7.52 -24.60 11.49
CA ALA A 2 -8.86 -24.81 12.02
C ALA A 2 -9.06 -23.94 13.27
N LYS A 3 -10.09 -23.07 13.22
CA LYS A 3 -10.64 -22.35 14.38
C LYS A 3 -9.62 -21.65 15.28
N GLY A 4 -8.84 -20.70 14.72
CA GLY A 4 -8.03 -19.78 15.51
C GLY A 4 -6.84 -20.39 16.26
N LYS A 5 -6.38 -21.58 15.86
CA LYS A 5 -5.15 -22.17 16.38
C LYS A 5 -4.08 -22.21 15.30
N GLY A 6 -3.12 -21.30 15.41
CA GLY A 6 -1.95 -21.23 14.53
C GLY A 6 -2.13 -20.35 13.30
N GLY A 7 -3.15 -19.45 13.29
CA GLY A 7 -3.35 -18.46 12.24
C GLY A 7 -4.81 -18.28 11.85
N PHE A 8 -5.04 -17.48 10.82
CA PHE A 8 -6.35 -17.16 10.25
C PHE A 8 -6.26 -17.19 8.72
N VAL A 9 -7.41 -17.19 8.06
CA VAL A 9 -7.52 -17.09 6.60
C VAL A 9 -7.99 -15.68 6.25
N VAL A 10 -7.42 -15.10 5.21
CA VAL A 10 -7.93 -13.88 4.60
C VAL A 10 -8.60 -14.25 3.28
N ASN A 11 -9.87 -13.91 3.14
CA ASN A 11 -10.65 -14.13 1.94
C ASN A 11 -10.71 -12.86 1.09
N GLY A 12 -10.54 -12.97 -0.23
CA GLY A 12 -10.64 -11.85 -1.15
C GLY A 12 -12.04 -11.23 -1.18
N ALA A 13 -12.12 -9.95 -1.55
CA ALA A 13 -13.39 -9.23 -1.65
C ALA A 13 -14.20 -9.69 -2.88
N ASN A 14 -13.59 -9.67 -4.06
CA ASN A 14 -14.25 -10.05 -5.31
C ASN A 14 -13.44 -11.08 -6.11
N ALA A 15 -14.14 -11.80 -6.97
CA ALA A 15 -13.50 -12.75 -7.88
C ALA A 15 -12.77 -12.00 -9.00
N GLY A 16 -11.52 -12.32 -9.22
CA GLY A 16 -10.71 -11.69 -10.27
C GLY A 16 -9.69 -10.68 -9.76
N ASP A 17 -9.90 -10.06 -8.61
CA ASP A 17 -9.05 -8.98 -8.07
C ASP A 17 -7.61 -9.41 -7.79
N ALA A 18 -7.31 -10.71 -7.80
CA ALA A 18 -6.01 -11.28 -7.42
C ALA A 18 -5.55 -10.84 -6.02
N ALA A 19 -6.48 -10.78 -5.05
CA ALA A 19 -6.16 -10.50 -3.65
C ALA A 19 -5.11 -11.49 -3.11
N GLY A 20 -4.09 -10.99 -2.42
CA GLY A 20 -2.94 -11.78 -2.00
C GLY A 20 -1.80 -11.81 -3.03
N TYR A 21 -1.85 -11.01 -4.07
CA TYR A 21 -0.73 -10.84 -5.00
C TYR A 21 0.53 -10.35 -4.27
N THR A 22 0.34 -9.45 -3.32
CA THR A 22 1.33 -9.08 -2.31
C THR A 22 0.71 -9.22 -0.92
N ALA A 23 1.52 -9.56 0.08
CA ALA A 23 1.13 -9.59 1.48
C ALA A 23 2.38 -9.29 2.31
N ASN A 24 2.34 -8.22 3.10
CA ASN A 24 3.46 -7.74 3.90
C ASN A 24 2.98 -7.25 5.26
N GLU A 25 3.84 -7.34 6.26
CA GLU A 25 3.70 -6.64 7.53
C GLU A 25 3.95 -5.15 7.33
N VAL A 26 3.27 -4.30 8.08
CA VAL A 26 3.37 -2.83 7.96
C VAL A 26 3.61 -2.13 9.29
N GLY A 27 3.80 -2.90 10.38
CA GLY A 27 3.89 -2.35 11.74
C GLY A 27 2.54 -1.85 12.26
N ASP A 28 2.57 -1.11 13.35
CA ASP A 28 1.37 -0.57 14.01
C ASP A 28 0.91 0.73 13.34
N VAL A 29 0.10 0.60 12.28
CA VAL A 29 -0.40 1.72 11.46
C VAL A 29 -1.46 2.54 12.19
N ASN A 30 -2.19 1.91 13.13
CA ASN A 30 -3.32 2.54 13.80
C ASN A 30 -3.02 2.96 15.26
N GLY A 31 -1.88 2.57 15.83
CA GLY A 31 -1.44 2.92 17.18
C GLY A 31 -2.13 2.10 18.27
N ASP A 32 -2.61 0.89 17.99
CA ASP A 32 -3.28 0.02 18.96
C ASP A 32 -2.32 -0.95 19.70
N GLY A 33 -1.04 -0.98 19.31
CA GLY A 33 0.02 -1.80 19.88
C GLY A 33 0.07 -3.21 19.31
N LEU A 34 -0.57 -3.47 18.17
CA LEU A 34 -0.46 -4.70 17.40
C LEU A 34 0.08 -4.38 16.00
N ASP A 35 0.91 -5.28 15.48
CA ASP A 35 1.36 -5.15 14.09
C ASP A 35 0.22 -5.42 13.12
N ASP A 36 0.11 -4.56 12.11
CA ASP A 36 -0.86 -4.62 11.03
C ASP A 36 -0.23 -5.24 9.79
N PHE A 37 -1.04 -5.56 8.80
CA PHE A 37 -0.54 -6.09 7.53
C PHE A 37 -1.32 -5.56 6.34
N ILE A 38 -0.69 -5.59 5.17
CA ILE A 38 -1.27 -5.13 3.92
C ILE A 38 -1.39 -6.28 2.91
N ILE A 39 -2.50 -6.29 2.18
CA ILE A 39 -2.77 -7.25 1.11
C ILE A 39 -3.05 -6.49 -0.18
N GLY A 40 -2.27 -6.75 -1.22
CA GLY A 40 -2.47 -6.17 -2.54
C GLY A 40 -3.44 -6.97 -3.39
N ALA A 41 -4.30 -6.26 -4.11
CA ALA A 41 -5.26 -6.77 -5.09
C ALA A 41 -5.15 -5.93 -6.37
N ARG A 42 -4.16 -6.25 -7.20
CA ARG A 42 -3.76 -5.39 -8.33
C ARG A 42 -4.79 -5.26 -9.45
N PHE A 43 -5.74 -6.19 -9.53
CA PHE A 43 -6.82 -6.19 -10.53
C PHE A 43 -8.16 -5.77 -9.92
N ALA A 44 -8.18 -5.24 -8.70
CA ALA A 44 -9.38 -4.62 -8.15
C ALA A 44 -9.74 -3.35 -8.94
N ASP A 45 -11.03 -3.06 -9.03
CA ASP A 45 -11.60 -2.04 -9.91
C ASP A 45 -12.22 -0.81 -9.18
N PRO A 46 -11.67 -0.34 -8.04
CA PRO A 46 -12.33 0.71 -7.27
C PRO A 46 -12.50 2.03 -8.04
N ASN A 47 -11.55 2.38 -8.90
CA ASN A 47 -11.53 3.62 -9.68
C ASN A 47 -11.37 3.36 -11.18
N GLY A 48 -11.83 2.20 -11.63
CA GLY A 48 -11.78 1.76 -13.03
C GLY A 48 -11.08 0.43 -13.19
N ALA A 49 -11.18 -0.19 -14.36
CA ALA A 49 -10.66 -1.51 -14.62
C ALA A 49 -9.17 -1.61 -14.28
N ASP A 50 -8.81 -2.58 -13.43
CA ASP A 50 -7.43 -2.83 -13.00
C ASP A 50 -6.74 -1.59 -12.37
N SER A 51 -7.48 -0.67 -11.75
CA SER A 51 -6.87 0.46 -11.02
C SER A 51 -6.05 -0.01 -9.83
N GLY A 52 -6.40 -1.17 -9.27
CA GLY A 52 -5.74 -1.79 -8.13
C GLY A 52 -6.20 -1.27 -6.78
N ALA A 53 -6.02 -2.09 -5.76
CA ALA A 53 -6.31 -1.75 -4.36
C ALA A 53 -5.33 -2.42 -3.40
N ALA A 54 -5.19 -1.83 -2.21
CA ALA A 54 -4.59 -2.47 -1.06
C ALA A 54 -5.49 -2.44 0.15
N TYR A 55 -5.46 -3.48 0.88
CA TYR A 55 -6.23 -3.65 2.10
C TYR A 55 -5.27 -3.64 3.28
N VAL A 56 -5.34 -2.60 4.09
CA VAL A 56 -4.65 -2.54 5.39
C VAL A 56 -5.56 -3.18 6.41
N VAL A 57 -5.09 -4.23 7.04
CA VAL A 57 -5.85 -5.03 8.00
C VAL A 57 -5.22 -4.85 9.37
N PHE A 58 -5.98 -4.32 10.30
CA PHE A 58 -5.52 -4.10 11.67
C PHE A 58 -5.33 -5.41 12.43
N GLY A 59 -4.23 -5.47 13.18
CA GLY A 59 -3.87 -6.59 14.03
C GLY A 59 -4.99 -6.97 14.99
N ARG A 60 -5.15 -8.27 15.27
CA ARG A 60 -6.23 -8.77 16.14
C ARG A 60 -5.84 -10.04 16.88
N LYS A 61 -6.37 -10.21 18.10
CA LYS A 61 -6.03 -11.32 18.99
C LYS A 61 -7.01 -12.50 18.94
N ASP A 62 -8.12 -12.36 18.18
CA ASP A 62 -9.23 -13.31 18.24
C ASP A 62 -9.10 -14.52 17.29
N GLY A 63 -8.21 -14.47 16.29
CA GLY A 63 -7.93 -15.57 15.35
C GLY A 63 -9.09 -15.94 14.41
N TYR A 64 -10.11 -15.08 14.24
CA TYR A 64 -11.16 -15.30 13.24
C TYR A 64 -10.65 -15.00 11.83
N ASN A 65 -11.29 -15.61 10.84
CA ASN A 65 -11.03 -15.27 9.44
C ASN A 65 -11.35 -13.81 9.15
N ILE A 66 -10.67 -13.27 8.15
CA ILE A 66 -10.81 -11.89 7.70
C ILE A 66 -11.43 -11.92 6.30
N GLU A 67 -12.48 -11.14 6.10
CA GLU A 67 -13.07 -10.92 4.79
C GLU A 67 -12.64 -9.54 4.30
N LEU A 68 -12.00 -9.44 3.14
CA LEU A 68 -11.58 -8.14 2.61
C LEU A 68 -12.75 -7.23 2.25
N SER A 69 -13.94 -7.81 2.04
CA SER A 69 -15.19 -7.04 1.92
C SER A 69 -15.58 -6.30 3.21
N ASP A 70 -15.20 -6.81 4.39
CA ASP A 70 -15.38 -6.11 5.66
C ASP A 70 -14.42 -4.91 5.76
N ILE A 71 -13.18 -5.08 5.27
CA ILE A 71 -12.21 -3.98 5.20
C ILE A 71 -12.69 -2.87 4.25
N GLU A 72 -13.29 -3.22 3.11
CA GLU A 72 -13.96 -2.24 2.22
C GLU A 72 -15.07 -1.46 2.92
N ALA A 73 -15.79 -2.13 3.83
CA ALA A 73 -16.82 -1.50 4.65
C ALA A 73 -16.25 -0.72 5.86
N GLY A 74 -14.93 -0.64 6.02
CA GLY A 74 -14.28 0.05 7.13
C GLY A 74 -14.32 -0.72 8.44
N ILE A 75 -14.38 -2.05 8.40
CA ILE A 75 -14.41 -2.91 9.58
C ILE A 75 -13.08 -3.65 9.74
N GLY A 76 -12.30 -3.27 10.76
CA GLY A 76 -11.03 -3.93 11.09
C GLY A 76 -9.86 -3.53 10.19
N GLY A 77 -9.96 -2.37 9.52
CA GLY A 77 -8.93 -1.82 8.66
C GLY A 77 -9.48 -0.81 7.66
N PHE A 78 -8.70 -0.50 6.63
CA PHE A 78 -9.12 0.40 5.54
C PHE A 78 -8.57 -0.05 4.19
N VAL A 79 -9.20 0.39 3.12
CA VAL A 79 -8.75 0.16 1.75
C VAL A 79 -8.01 1.40 1.22
N ILE A 80 -6.91 1.17 0.51
CA ILE A 80 -6.20 2.16 -0.31
C ILE A 80 -6.54 1.86 -1.75
N LYS A 81 -7.06 2.85 -2.49
CA LYS A 81 -7.57 2.68 -3.85
C LYS A 81 -6.65 3.35 -4.86
N GLY A 82 -6.35 2.65 -5.95
CA GLY A 82 -5.54 3.15 -7.07
C GLY A 82 -6.15 4.40 -7.72
N VAL A 83 -5.34 5.15 -8.46
CA VAL A 83 -5.74 6.45 -9.05
C VAL A 83 -6.67 6.24 -10.25
N SER A 84 -6.21 5.51 -11.25
CA SER A 84 -6.89 5.39 -12.55
C SER A 84 -6.89 3.95 -13.08
N ALA A 85 -7.73 3.71 -14.09
CA ALA A 85 -7.79 2.40 -14.74
C ALA A 85 -6.43 2.02 -15.36
N GLY A 86 -5.97 0.80 -15.07
CA GLY A 86 -4.74 0.26 -15.61
C GLY A 86 -3.49 0.51 -14.78
N ASP A 87 -3.53 1.35 -13.76
CA ASP A 87 -2.37 1.72 -12.94
C ASP A 87 -1.83 0.52 -12.14
N ASN A 88 -2.68 -0.47 -11.90
CA ASN A 88 -2.35 -1.66 -11.14
C ASN A 88 -1.69 -1.30 -9.79
N ALA A 89 -2.21 -0.29 -9.12
CA ALA A 89 -1.75 0.09 -7.80
C ALA A 89 -1.63 -1.15 -6.91
N MET A 90 -0.60 -1.24 -6.11
CA MET A 90 -0.26 -2.37 -5.24
C MET A 90 0.59 -3.48 -5.85
N ALA A 91 0.93 -3.44 -7.13
CA ALA A 91 1.79 -4.46 -7.73
C ALA A 91 3.19 -4.58 -7.09
N GLY A 92 3.55 -3.74 -6.16
CA GLY A 92 4.84 -3.77 -5.48
C GLY A 92 4.79 -3.26 -4.04
N ALA A 93 3.63 -3.34 -3.37
CA ALA A 93 3.53 -2.92 -1.99
C ALA A 93 4.57 -3.64 -1.12
N SER A 94 5.39 -2.87 -0.48
CA SER A 94 6.35 -3.33 0.52
C SER A 94 6.37 -2.32 1.65
N ALA A 95 6.39 -2.81 2.86
CA ALA A 95 6.59 -2.00 4.04
C ALA A 95 7.77 -2.58 4.82
N HIS A 96 8.57 -1.72 5.41
CA HIS A 96 9.48 -2.11 6.47
C HIS A 96 8.72 -1.93 7.79
N ASP A 97 8.93 -2.85 8.72
CA ASP A 97 8.26 -2.87 10.01
C ASP A 97 8.45 -1.54 10.75
N GLY A 98 7.33 -0.82 10.95
CA GLY A 98 7.27 0.35 11.84
C GLY A 98 7.90 1.64 11.33
N SER A 99 8.12 1.81 10.01
CA SER A 99 8.66 3.07 9.48
C SER A 99 7.70 4.24 9.69
N ASP A 100 8.16 5.31 10.32
CA ASP A 100 7.42 6.54 10.62
C ASP A 100 8.18 7.73 10.02
N VAL A 101 7.84 8.11 8.78
CA VAL A 101 8.56 9.17 8.04
C VAL A 101 8.01 10.58 8.33
N ASN A 102 6.87 10.66 9.00
CA ASN A 102 6.28 11.95 9.37
C ASN A 102 6.47 12.29 10.86
N GLY A 103 6.93 11.34 11.70
CA GLY A 103 7.22 11.51 13.12
C GLY A 103 5.98 11.57 14.02
N ASP A 104 4.85 11.00 13.60
CA ASP A 104 3.60 11.04 14.36
C ASP A 104 3.41 9.83 15.30
N GLY A 105 4.30 8.86 15.24
CA GLY A 105 4.31 7.65 16.07
C GLY A 105 3.45 6.53 15.54
N LEU A 106 2.95 6.62 14.31
CA LEU A 106 2.25 5.55 13.60
C LEU A 106 3.13 5.03 12.46
N ALA A 107 3.03 3.75 12.15
CA ALA A 107 3.76 3.20 11.03
C ALA A 107 3.16 3.69 9.70
N ASP A 108 4.00 4.15 8.78
CA ASP A 108 3.62 4.59 7.44
C ASP A 108 3.70 3.44 6.43
N ILE A 109 2.97 3.58 5.34
CA ILE A 109 2.83 2.54 4.31
C ILE A 109 3.37 3.06 2.99
N ILE A 110 4.09 2.22 2.25
CA ILE A 110 4.48 2.52 0.87
C ILE A 110 3.73 1.62 -0.11
N VAL A 111 3.16 2.24 -1.14
CA VAL A 111 2.33 1.62 -2.18
C VAL A 111 2.92 1.92 -3.53
N SER A 112 2.97 0.94 -4.41
CA SER A 112 3.49 1.08 -5.77
C SER A 112 2.37 1.10 -6.80
N ALA A 113 2.49 1.96 -7.81
CA ALA A 113 1.64 2.01 -9.00
C ALA A 113 2.54 2.21 -10.23
N ARG A 114 3.21 1.15 -10.67
CA ARG A 114 4.23 1.21 -11.72
C ARG A 114 3.71 1.63 -13.10
N ASN A 115 2.40 1.47 -13.32
CA ASN A 115 1.78 1.87 -14.58
C ASN A 115 1.06 3.22 -14.48
N ASP A 116 1.17 3.91 -13.36
CA ASP A 116 0.63 5.26 -13.19
C ASP A 116 1.29 6.25 -14.15
N ASP A 117 0.55 7.27 -14.57
CA ASP A 117 0.90 8.15 -15.70
C ASP A 117 1.23 9.60 -15.30
N PRO A 118 1.81 9.92 -14.12
CA PRO A 118 1.98 11.29 -13.65
C PRO A 118 2.83 12.16 -14.59
N ASN A 119 3.83 11.58 -15.26
CA ASN A 119 4.74 12.26 -16.17
C ASN A 119 4.78 11.60 -17.58
N GLY A 120 3.71 10.94 -17.95
CA GLY A 120 3.54 10.26 -19.23
C GLY A 120 3.29 8.77 -19.06
N ASN A 121 2.90 8.12 -20.15
CA ASN A 121 2.42 6.73 -20.12
C ASN A 121 3.38 5.78 -19.43
N ASN A 122 2.91 5.11 -18.38
CA ASN A 122 3.69 4.22 -17.53
C ASN A 122 4.99 4.86 -16.98
N SER A 123 4.98 6.13 -16.61
CA SER A 123 6.10 6.72 -15.89
C SER A 123 6.26 6.09 -14.50
N GLY A 124 5.14 5.67 -13.92
CA GLY A 124 5.07 5.01 -12.63
C GLY A 124 5.12 5.98 -11.45
N ALA A 125 4.64 5.51 -10.30
CA ALA A 125 4.72 6.23 -9.04
C ALA A 125 4.85 5.28 -7.85
N ALA A 126 5.35 5.80 -6.74
CA ALA A 126 5.20 5.23 -5.40
C ALA A 126 4.51 6.24 -4.50
N PHE A 127 3.69 5.76 -3.61
CA PHE A 127 2.88 6.57 -2.70
C PHE A 127 3.25 6.21 -1.27
N VAL A 128 3.61 7.20 -0.46
CA VAL A 128 3.68 7.06 0.98
C VAL A 128 2.34 7.48 1.55
N VAL A 129 1.69 6.59 2.29
CA VAL A 129 0.42 6.80 2.97
C VAL A 129 0.69 6.84 4.45
N PHE A 130 0.41 7.95 5.10
CA PHE A 130 0.64 8.10 6.54
C PHE A 130 -0.30 7.22 7.36
N GLY A 131 0.23 6.66 8.44
CA GLY A 131 -0.51 5.90 9.42
C GLY A 131 -1.73 6.65 9.95
N LYS A 132 -2.81 5.93 10.30
CA LYS A 132 -4.06 6.56 10.72
C LYS A 132 -4.90 5.64 11.58
N LYS A 133 -5.61 6.23 12.57
CA LYS A 133 -6.44 5.49 13.54
C LYS A 133 -7.84 5.16 13.06
N ASP A 134 -8.34 5.90 12.07
CA ASP A 134 -9.66 5.66 11.50
C ASP A 134 -9.64 4.67 10.34
N THR A 135 -10.80 4.16 9.96
CA THR A 135 -10.96 3.17 8.89
C THR A 135 -11.48 3.76 7.58
N THR A 136 -11.42 5.08 7.41
CA THR A 136 -11.82 5.75 6.17
C THR A 136 -10.90 5.31 5.03
N ALA A 137 -11.47 4.93 3.90
CA ALA A 137 -10.71 4.58 2.71
C ALA A 137 -9.78 5.72 2.28
N VAL A 138 -8.61 5.36 1.76
CA VAL A 138 -7.63 6.29 1.20
C VAL A 138 -7.70 6.23 -0.32
N GLU A 139 -7.85 7.38 -0.96
CA GLU A 139 -7.74 7.52 -2.40
C GLU A 139 -6.31 7.96 -2.75
N LEU A 140 -5.59 7.22 -3.59
CA LEU A 140 -4.22 7.63 -3.97
C LEU A 140 -4.20 8.97 -4.71
N SER A 141 -5.28 9.36 -5.38
CA SER A 141 -5.44 10.70 -5.95
C SER A 141 -5.44 11.82 -4.89
N ALA A 142 -5.88 11.54 -3.66
CA ALA A 142 -5.75 12.50 -2.56
C ALA A 142 -4.30 12.60 -2.05
N ILE A 143 -3.56 11.49 -2.09
CA ILE A 143 -2.12 11.47 -1.77
C ILE A 143 -1.33 12.27 -2.81
N GLU A 144 -1.65 12.15 -4.10
CA GLU A 144 -1.08 13.01 -5.16
C GLU A 144 -1.34 14.49 -4.91
N ALA A 145 -2.51 14.82 -4.39
CA ALA A 145 -2.87 16.19 -3.99
C ALA A 145 -2.22 16.63 -2.66
N GLY A 146 -1.37 15.80 -2.04
CA GLY A 146 -0.66 16.11 -0.79
C GLY A 146 -1.50 15.95 0.48
N THR A 147 -2.53 15.09 0.46
CA THR A 147 -3.39 14.85 1.63
C THR A 147 -3.21 13.42 2.15
N GLY A 148 -2.75 13.29 3.39
CA GLY A 148 -2.56 11.99 4.05
C GLY A 148 -1.31 11.22 3.61
N GLY A 149 -0.36 11.91 2.96
CA GLY A 149 0.88 11.33 2.46
C GLY A 149 1.49 12.15 1.34
N PHE A 150 2.36 11.52 0.55
CA PHE A 150 2.97 12.12 -0.64
C PHE A 150 3.26 11.07 -1.73
N ALA A 151 3.36 11.53 -2.98
CA ALA A 151 3.74 10.70 -4.13
C ALA A 151 5.19 10.96 -4.55
N ILE A 152 5.87 9.92 -5.01
CA ILE A 152 7.18 9.96 -5.67
C ILE A 152 6.96 9.50 -7.11
N ASN A 153 6.95 10.44 -8.04
CA ASN A 153 6.61 10.19 -9.43
C ASN A 153 7.84 9.80 -10.25
N GLY A 154 7.66 8.86 -11.18
CA GLY A 154 8.64 8.57 -12.22
C GLY A 154 8.91 9.80 -13.09
N VAL A 155 10.10 9.88 -13.69
CA VAL A 155 10.57 11.07 -14.40
C VAL A 155 10.06 11.10 -15.83
N ASN A 156 10.18 9.98 -16.55
CA ASN A 156 9.83 9.89 -17.97
C ASN A 156 8.81 8.79 -18.25
N ALA A 157 8.10 8.94 -19.37
CA ALA A 157 7.21 7.89 -19.85
C ALA A 157 8.00 6.57 -20.07
N GLY A 158 7.45 5.47 -19.57
CA GLY A 158 8.04 4.14 -19.72
C GLY A 158 8.99 3.72 -18.59
N ASP A 159 9.41 4.62 -17.71
CA ASP A 159 10.36 4.32 -16.63
C ASP A 159 9.85 3.28 -15.63
N GLN A 160 8.54 3.17 -15.46
CA GLN A 160 7.88 2.29 -14.50
C GLN A 160 8.44 2.44 -13.08
N ALA A 161 8.67 3.67 -12.64
CA ALA A 161 9.11 3.98 -11.29
C ALA A 161 8.13 3.37 -10.27
N GLY A 162 8.64 2.89 -9.15
CA GLY A 162 7.81 2.20 -8.17
C GLY A 162 7.57 0.73 -8.48
N ASN A 163 8.25 0.12 -9.46
CA ASN A 163 8.19 -1.33 -9.65
C ASN A 163 8.54 -2.06 -8.34
N LYS A 164 9.48 -1.50 -7.58
CA LYS A 164 9.67 -1.79 -6.16
C LYS A 164 9.89 -0.49 -5.40
N ALA A 165 9.19 -0.35 -4.28
CA ALA A 165 9.39 0.74 -3.34
C ALA A 165 9.37 0.15 -1.92
N VAL A 166 10.36 0.51 -1.12
CA VAL A 166 10.54 -0.01 0.24
C VAL A 166 11.08 1.08 1.15
N PHE A 167 10.75 1.03 2.42
CA PHE A 167 11.52 1.73 3.45
C PHE A 167 12.80 0.95 3.74
N THR A 168 13.92 1.65 3.93
CA THR A 168 15.26 1.05 4.09
C THR A 168 15.85 1.27 5.47
N GLY A 169 15.10 1.90 6.37
CA GLY A 169 15.64 2.45 7.61
C GLY A 169 16.44 3.73 7.34
N ASP A 170 16.95 4.34 8.41
CA ASP A 170 17.74 5.59 8.37
C ASP A 170 19.15 5.31 7.82
N VAL A 171 19.35 5.44 6.52
CA VAL A 171 20.65 5.19 5.86
C VAL A 171 21.54 6.43 5.83
N ASN A 172 20.98 7.62 6.08
CA ASN A 172 21.73 8.88 6.08
C ASN A 172 22.07 9.40 7.48
N GLY A 173 21.44 8.85 8.54
CA GLY A 173 21.69 9.17 9.96
C GLY A 173 20.93 10.42 10.44
N ASP A 174 19.82 10.79 9.80
CA ASP A 174 19.01 11.96 10.20
C ASP A 174 17.88 11.64 11.18
N GLY A 175 17.67 10.36 11.49
CA GLY A 175 16.67 9.88 12.43
C GLY A 175 15.31 9.58 11.80
N ILE A 176 15.21 9.63 10.46
CA ILE A 176 14.01 9.32 9.68
C ILE A 176 14.34 8.17 8.73
N ASP A 177 13.42 7.23 8.55
CA ASP A 177 13.60 6.15 7.61
C ASP A 177 13.59 6.66 6.17
N ASP A 178 14.57 6.16 5.39
CA ASP A 178 14.74 6.50 3.98
C ASP A 178 13.91 5.57 3.07
N ILE A 179 13.66 6.02 1.84
CA ILE A 179 12.89 5.29 0.85
C ILE A 179 13.81 4.89 -0.31
N LEU A 180 13.77 3.61 -0.66
CA LEU A 180 14.39 3.09 -1.87
C LEU A 180 13.31 2.83 -2.92
N LEU A 181 13.45 3.47 -4.07
CA LEU A 181 12.60 3.30 -5.24
C LEU A 181 13.39 2.73 -6.41
N SER A 182 12.82 1.76 -7.12
CA SER A 182 13.41 1.27 -8.38
C SER A 182 12.60 1.74 -9.58
N SER A 183 13.31 2.07 -10.66
CA SER A 183 12.77 2.27 -12.00
C SER A 183 13.39 1.20 -12.90
N GLU A 184 12.57 0.32 -13.47
CA GLU A 184 13.09 -0.86 -14.19
C GLU A 184 13.58 -0.50 -15.60
N TYR A 185 13.00 0.53 -16.21
CA TYR A 185 13.25 0.91 -17.60
C TYR A 185 13.75 2.37 -17.72
N ASP A 186 14.42 2.88 -16.68
CA ASP A 186 15.00 4.22 -16.72
C ASP A 186 16.10 4.28 -17.81
N ASP A 187 15.85 5.05 -18.88
CA ASP A 187 16.73 5.24 -20.03
C ASP A 187 17.65 6.48 -19.86
N THR A 188 17.92 6.93 -18.64
CA THR A 188 18.84 8.06 -18.40
C THR A 188 20.27 7.67 -18.78
N ASN A 189 20.65 7.96 -20.02
CA ASN A 189 22.02 7.98 -20.54
C ASN A 189 22.50 9.41 -20.76
#